data_1ba9959acd5f7f8ccccb34f7d0cf4bc4
#
_entry.id   1ba9959acd5f7f8ccccb34f7d0cf4bc4
#
_cell.length_a   1.000
_cell.length_b   1.000
_cell.length_c   1.000
_cell.angle_alpha   90.00
_cell.angle_beta   90.00
_cell.angle_gamma   90.00
#
_symmetry.space_group_name_H-M   'P 1'
#
loop_
_entity.id
_entity.type
_entity.pdbx_description
1 polymer ?
#
loop_
_entity_poly.entity_id
_entity_poly.type
_entity_poly.pdbx_seq_one_letter_code
_entity_poly.pdbx_strand_id
1 'polypeptide(L)'
;MSPTTLVERGSGSRIVKRTRGQKHGPITRLMSPSDFGRLLKPFVFLDLVDNQGTPFTGFGLHPHSGIATVTYIAEGSVRYEDTNGATGLLPAGGIEWMRAGGGVWHGGGLGEPGRTRGFQLWIALPPELELGPSESIYLSPEAVPYDGPARVLIGSYGTATSSIKAPSPMNYLAVRLKAGERWNYQPPTGHTVLWTAVGRGSILVPDEVQQDELVAFIPSSAVLEFEAQSDAEFVLGSAVRHEYDLVLGSHSVHTSVEALREAETRISEIQTRLIQQGKL
;
A
#
# COMPACT_ATOMS: atom_id res chain seq x y z
N MET A 1 -9.78 -48.95 -21.06
CA MET A 1 -8.90 -48.08 -20.22
C MET A 1 -8.65 -46.81 -21.01
N SER A 2 -9.37 -45.74 -20.68
CA SER A 2 -9.18 -44.42 -21.31
C SER A 2 -8.01 -43.71 -20.64
N PRO A 3 -7.12 -43.02 -21.38
CA PRO A 3 -6.02 -42.29 -20.81
C PRO A 3 -6.56 -41.03 -20.12
N THR A 4 -6.26 -40.89 -18.84
CA THR A 4 -6.47 -39.66 -18.08
C THR A 4 -5.54 -38.59 -18.66
N THR A 5 -6.11 -37.66 -19.38
CA THR A 5 -5.41 -36.47 -19.87
C THR A 5 -5.03 -35.62 -18.65
N LEU A 6 -3.75 -35.63 -18.30
CA LEU A 6 -3.18 -34.63 -17.40
C LEU A 6 -3.33 -33.26 -18.09
N VAL A 7 -4.27 -32.48 -17.64
CA VAL A 7 -4.32 -31.05 -17.98
C VAL A 7 -3.07 -30.42 -17.34
N GLU A 8 -2.07 -30.15 -18.15
CA GLU A 8 -0.96 -29.26 -17.74
C GLU A 8 -1.61 -27.96 -17.27
N ARG A 9 -1.57 -27.69 -15.96
CA ARG A 9 -1.89 -26.39 -15.41
C ARG A 9 -0.88 -25.43 -16.05
N GLY A 10 -1.39 -24.53 -16.88
CA GLY A 10 -0.60 -23.59 -17.66
C GLY A 10 0.43 -22.87 -16.80
N SER A 11 1.45 -22.30 -17.42
CA SER A 11 2.53 -21.51 -16.85
C SER A 11 2.02 -20.22 -16.17
N GLY A 12 1.13 -20.39 -15.19
CA GLY A 12 0.57 -19.31 -14.38
C GLY A 12 1.64 -18.64 -13.52
N SER A 13 1.39 -17.41 -13.12
CA SER A 13 2.25 -16.67 -12.19
C SER A 13 2.53 -17.49 -10.94
N ARG A 14 3.82 -17.69 -10.63
CA ARG A 14 4.27 -18.49 -9.48
C ARG A 14 4.67 -17.57 -8.34
N ILE A 15 4.29 -17.93 -7.11
CA ILE A 15 4.77 -17.26 -5.89
C ILE A 15 6.27 -17.53 -5.77
N VAL A 16 7.07 -16.48 -5.64
CA VAL A 16 8.54 -16.56 -5.44
C VAL A 16 8.94 -16.27 -4.01
N LYS A 17 8.12 -15.54 -3.28
CA LYS A 17 8.40 -15.22 -1.88
C LYS A 17 7.10 -14.96 -1.15
N ARG A 18 7.03 -15.36 0.13
CA ARG A 18 5.89 -15.10 1.02
C ARG A 18 6.34 -14.74 2.42
N THR A 19 5.50 -14.01 3.14
CA THR A 19 5.74 -13.62 4.53
C THR A 19 4.43 -13.43 5.26
N ARG A 20 4.45 -13.70 6.58
CA ARG A 20 3.38 -13.30 7.52
C ARG A 20 3.78 -12.05 8.31
N GLY A 21 4.91 -11.45 7.94
CA GLY A 21 5.40 -10.22 8.55
C GLY A 21 5.80 -10.36 10.02
N GLN A 22 5.83 -9.21 10.68
CA GLN A 22 6.11 -9.09 12.11
C GLN A 22 4.98 -8.32 12.77
N LYS A 23 4.39 -8.91 13.81
CA LYS A 23 3.25 -8.30 14.52
C LYS A 23 3.73 -7.45 15.71
N HIS A 24 3.25 -6.22 15.77
CA HIS A 24 3.49 -5.25 16.84
C HIS A 24 2.16 -4.63 17.27
N GLY A 25 1.54 -5.20 18.32
CA GLY A 25 0.21 -4.79 18.75
C GLY A 25 -0.83 -4.98 17.63
N PRO A 26 -1.56 -3.92 17.24
CA PRO A 26 -2.57 -4.00 16.16
C PRO A 26 -1.97 -3.96 14.75
N ILE A 27 -0.65 -3.85 14.60
CA ILE A 27 0.04 -3.66 13.34
C ILE A 27 0.81 -4.93 12.97
N THR A 28 0.65 -5.41 11.75
CA THR A 28 1.49 -6.44 11.15
C THR A 28 2.31 -5.83 10.02
N ARG A 29 3.64 -5.69 10.21
CA ARG A 29 4.58 -5.23 9.21
C ARG A 29 4.81 -6.33 8.18
N LEU A 30 4.17 -6.24 7.01
CA LEU A 30 4.26 -7.23 5.93
C LEU A 30 5.44 -6.97 4.98
N MET A 31 5.89 -5.72 4.85
CA MET A 31 6.98 -5.32 3.97
C MET A 31 7.76 -4.17 4.59
N SER A 32 9.08 -4.25 4.54
CA SER A 32 10.01 -3.16 4.91
C SER A 32 10.90 -2.80 3.73
N PRO A 33 11.45 -1.56 3.69
CA PRO A 33 12.34 -1.15 2.61
C PRO A 33 13.63 -1.98 2.51
N SER A 34 14.05 -2.62 3.62
CA SER A 34 15.25 -3.45 3.69
C SER A 34 15.04 -4.90 3.24
N ASP A 35 13.79 -5.37 3.15
CA ASP A 35 13.44 -6.76 2.82
C ASP A 35 12.64 -6.88 1.50
N PHE A 36 11.31 -7.07 1.60
CA PHE A 36 10.42 -7.15 0.43
C PHE A 36 10.42 -5.87 -0.40
N GLY A 37 10.62 -4.70 0.20
CA GLY A 37 10.67 -3.43 -0.52
C GLY A 37 11.78 -3.38 -1.56
N ARG A 38 12.94 -4.02 -1.33
CA ARG A 38 14.00 -4.14 -2.35
C ARG A 38 13.56 -5.00 -3.54
N LEU A 39 12.76 -6.03 -3.27
CA LEU A 39 12.23 -6.93 -4.30
C LEU A 39 11.10 -6.25 -5.08
N LEU A 40 10.22 -5.52 -4.40
CA LEU A 40 8.94 -5.03 -4.90
C LEU A 40 8.92 -3.53 -5.20
N LYS A 41 10.07 -2.82 -5.17
CA LYS A 41 10.13 -1.40 -5.50
C LYS A 41 9.46 -1.10 -6.85
N PRO A 42 8.58 -0.10 -6.95
CA PRO A 42 8.45 1.06 -6.09
C PRO A 42 7.70 0.85 -4.77
N PHE A 43 7.02 -0.26 -4.55
CA PHE A 43 6.36 -0.57 -3.27
C PHE A 43 7.42 -0.99 -2.24
N VAL A 44 7.63 -0.17 -1.20
CA VAL A 44 8.78 -0.38 -0.31
C VAL A 44 8.40 -0.70 1.13
N PHE A 45 7.11 -0.54 1.50
CA PHE A 45 6.66 -0.76 2.87
C PHE A 45 5.17 -1.09 2.86
N LEU A 46 4.73 -2.04 3.69
CA LEU A 46 3.32 -2.33 3.88
C LEU A 46 3.05 -2.75 5.32
N ASP A 47 2.19 -2.00 6.00
CA ASP A 47 1.58 -2.39 7.25
C ASP A 47 0.11 -2.77 7.04
N LEU A 48 -0.32 -3.86 7.64
CA LEU A 48 -1.71 -4.18 7.90
C LEU A 48 -2.02 -3.76 9.33
N VAL A 49 -2.97 -2.85 9.48
CA VAL A 49 -3.53 -2.45 10.77
C VAL A 49 -4.82 -3.24 11.00
N ASP A 50 -4.91 -3.97 12.10
CA ASP A 50 -6.14 -4.67 12.53
C ASP A 50 -6.32 -4.46 14.04
N ASN A 51 -6.92 -3.33 14.39
CA ASN A 51 -7.27 -2.99 15.75
C ASN A 51 -8.69 -3.49 16.07
N GLN A 52 -8.77 -4.40 17.01
CA GLN A 52 -10.02 -5.04 17.44
C GLN A 52 -10.84 -4.18 18.45
N GLY A 53 -10.67 -2.86 18.42
CA GLY A 53 -11.34 -1.95 19.36
C GLY A 53 -10.56 -1.72 20.66
N THR A 54 -9.29 -2.14 20.72
CA THR A 54 -8.42 -1.81 21.86
C THR A 54 -8.00 -0.35 21.81
N PRO A 55 -7.83 0.32 22.98
CA PRO A 55 -7.30 1.67 23.00
C PRO A 55 -5.96 1.75 22.28
N PHE A 56 -5.88 2.60 21.26
CA PHE A 56 -4.69 2.88 20.49
C PHE A 56 -4.65 4.38 20.22
N THR A 57 -3.65 5.06 20.75
CA THR A 57 -3.53 6.51 20.65
C THR A 57 -3.24 7.01 19.23
N GLY A 58 -3.00 6.08 18.29
CA GLY A 58 -2.63 6.39 16.91
C GLY A 58 -1.13 6.65 16.78
N PHE A 59 -0.79 7.26 15.67
CA PHE A 59 0.55 7.72 15.36
C PHE A 59 0.59 9.22 15.61
N GLY A 60 1.40 9.68 16.58
CA GLY A 60 1.70 11.09 16.73
C GLY A 60 2.28 11.68 15.45
N LEU A 61 2.42 12.99 15.39
CA LEU A 61 3.06 13.66 14.26
C LEU A 61 4.46 13.08 14.02
N HIS A 62 4.72 12.60 12.82
CA HIS A 62 5.99 12.02 12.39
C HIS A 62 6.31 12.42 10.95
N PRO A 63 7.60 12.46 10.58
CA PRO A 63 8.02 12.95 9.28
C PRO A 63 8.07 11.83 8.22
N HIS A 64 7.96 12.25 6.95
CA HIS A 64 8.33 11.45 5.79
C HIS A 64 9.03 12.31 4.73
N SER A 65 9.91 11.68 3.92
CA SER A 65 10.47 12.25 2.70
C SER A 65 10.87 11.17 1.70
N GLY A 66 10.96 11.52 0.42
CA GLY A 66 11.37 10.62 -0.66
C GLY A 66 10.35 9.51 -1.00
N ILE A 67 9.21 9.52 -0.36
CA ILE A 67 8.14 8.53 -0.56
C ILE A 67 6.78 9.20 -0.76
N ALA A 68 5.84 8.44 -1.29
CA ALA A 68 4.43 8.68 -1.09
C ALA A 68 3.85 7.63 -0.14
N THR A 69 2.99 8.04 0.79
CA THR A 69 2.21 7.15 1.64
C THR A 69 0.80 6.99 1.12
N VAL A 70 0.24 5.80 1.27
CA VAL A 70 -1.13 5.47 0.89
C VAL A 70 -1.80 4.75 2.04
N THR A 71 -2.78 5.38 2.66
CA THR A 71 -3.61 4.76 3.68
C THR A 71 -4.95 4.37 3.07
N TYR A 72 -5.28 3.09 3.07
CA TYR A 72 -6.60 2.58 2.71
C TYR A 72 -7.30 2.02 3.93
N ILE A 73 -8.50 2.50 4.22
CA ILE A 73 -9.32 2.02 5.34
C ILE A 73 -10.34 1.02 4.81
N ALA A 74 -10.24 -0.22 5.30
CA ALA A 74 -11.13 -1.31 4.94
C ALA A 74 -12.33 -1.42 5.88
N GLU A 75 -12.15 -1.08 7.17
CA GLU A 75 -13.19 -1.11 8.22
C GLU A 75 -12.90 -0.04 9.26
N GLY A 76 -13.93 0.60 9.80
CA GLY A 76 -13.80 1.67 10.78
C GLY A 76 -13.41 3.00 10.17
N SER A 77 -12.64 3.82 10.88
CA SER A 77 -12.17 5.12 10.44
C SER A 77 -10.90 5.55 11.15
N VAL A 78 -10.15 6.49 10.54
CA VAL A 78 -8.98 7.13 11.16
C VAL A 78 -9.09 8.65 11.06
N ARG A 79 -8.61 9.37 12.09
CA ARG A 79 -8.39 10.81 12.04
C ARG A 79 -7.04 11.05 11.38
N TYR A 80 -6.93 12.13 10.63
CA TYR A 80 -5.69 12.54 10.00
C TYR A 80 -5.43 14.03 10.18
N GLU A 81 -4.16 14.38 10.23
CA GLU A 81 -3.66 15.76 10.14
C GLU A 81 -2.28 15.76 9.47
N ASP A 82 -1.96 16.81 8.74
CA ASP A 82 -0.66 16.99 8.12
C ASP A 82 -0.20 18.46 8.08
N THR A 83 1.10 18.65 7.77
CA THR A 83 1.69 19.99 7.66
C THR A 83 1.35 20.72 6.36
N ASN A 84 0.62 20.09 5.44
CA ASN A 84 0.00 20.74 4.27
C ASN A 84 -1.32 21.43 4.64
N GLY A 85 -1.78 21.27 5.90
CA GLY A 85 -2.97 21.90 6.44
C GLY A 85 -4.24 21.06 6.34
N ALA A 86 -4.14 19.80 5.90
CA ALA A 86 -5.28 18.91 5.86
C ALA A 86 -5.53 18.28 7.24
N THR A 87 -6.81 18.19 7.63
CA THR A 87 -7.26 17.49 8.82
C THR A 87 -8.68 16.97 8.62
N GLY A 88 -8.99 15.81 9.18
CA GLY A 88 -10.32 15.23 9.03
C GLY A 88 -10.45 13.80 9.52
N LEU A 89 -11.50 13.13 9.02
CA LEU A 89 -11.81 11.73 9.26
C LEU A 89 -11.84 10.98 7.94
N LEU A 90 -11.09 9.89 7.84
CA LEU A 90 -11.07 8.99 6.70
C LEU A 90 -11.87 7.73 7.06
N PRO A 91 -13.07 7.53 6.50
CA PRO A 91 -13.91 6.37 6.79
C PRO A 91 -13.53 5.16 5.94
N ALA A 92 -14.12 4.01 6.27
CA ALA A 92 -13.98 2.77 5.52
C ALA A 92 -14.33 2.95 4.03
N GLY A 93 -13.47 2.46 3.15
CA GLY A 93 -13.53 2.63 1.70
C GLY A 93 -12.82 3.88 1.20
N GLY A 94 -12.42 4.79 2.08
CA GLY A 94 -11.65 5.99 1.75
C GLY A 94 -10.16 5.72 1.62
N ILE A 95 -9.45 6.66 0.99
CA ILE A 95 -8.00 6.60 0.77
C ILE A 95 -7.36 7.97 1.08
N GLU A 96 -6.23 7.93 1.76
CA GLU A 96 -5.26 9.02 1.82
C GLU A 96 -4.13 8.72 0.83
N TRP A 97 -3.79 9.71 0.05
CA TRP A 97 -2.54 9.81 -0.70
C TRP A 97 -1.75 10.99 -0.18
N MET A 98 -0.52 10.77 0.27
CA MET A 98 0.38 11.84 0.68
C MET A 98 1.74 11.63 0.02
N ARG A 99 2.06 12.45 -0.99
CA ARG A 99 3.41 12.54 -1.54
C ARG A 99 4.24 13.43 -0.61
N ALA A 100 5.19 12.84 0.08
CA ALA A 100 6.03 13.57 1.02
C ALA A 100 7.04 14.50 0.33
N GLY A 101 7.51 14.11 -0.87
CA GLY A 101 8.54 14.88 -1.57
C GLY A 101 9.76 15.12 -0.69
N GLY A 102 10.23 16.36 -0.59
CA GLY A 102 11.37 16.74 0.24
C GLY A 102 11.09 16.83 1.74
N GLY A 103 9.85 16.64 2.18
CA GLY A 103 9.50 16.58 3.61
C GLY A 103 8.07 17.01 3.92
N VAL A 104 7.43 16.22 4.79
CA VAL A 104 6.11 16.49 5.36
C VAL A 104 6.05 15.85 6.74
N TRP A 105 5.25 16.40 7.64
CA TRP A 105 4.88 15.77 8.90
C TRP A 105 3.39 15.46 8.86
N HIS A 106 3.02 14.28 9.26
CA HIS A 106 1.63 13.89 9.40
C HIS A 106 1.42 13.00 10.63
N GLY A 107 0.17 12.86 11.03
CA GLY A 107 -0.22 12.03 12.13
C GLY A 107 -1.70 11.70 12.07
N GLY A 108 -2.12 10.86 13.01
CA GLY A 108 -3.50 10.49 13.09
C GLY A 108 -3.77 9.47 14.19
N GLY A 109 -5.03 9.18 14.38
CA GLY A 109 -5.49 8.24 15.40
C GLY A 109 -6.73 7.50 14.96
N LEU A 110 -7.25 6.64 15.83
CA LEU A 110 -8.56 6.03 15.60
C LEU A 110 -9.63 7.12 15.47
N GLY A 111 -10.52 6.94 14.52
CA GLY A 111 -11.66 7.82 14.32
C GLY A 111 -12.77 7.55 15.34
N GLU A 112 -13.65 6.63 15.01
CA GLU A 112 -14.74 6.21 15.89
C GLU A 112 -14.35 4.98 16.72
N PRO A 113 -14.96 4.78 17.90
CA PRO A 113 -14.80 3.57 18.69
C PRO A 113 -15.19 2.32 17.86
N GLY A 114 -14.42 1.25 18.02
CA GLY A 114 -14.69 -0.02 17.34
C GLY A 114 -13.48 -0.58 16.62
N ARG A 115 -13.73 -1.59 15.80
CA ARG A 115 -12.67 -2.20 14.97
C ARG A 115 -12.23 -1.25 13.88
N THR A 116 -10.94 -1.12 13.70
CA THR A 116 -10.34 -0.41 12.56
C THR A 116 -9.37 -1.33 11.85
N ARG A 117 -9.56 -1.53 10.53
CA ARG A 117 -8.67 -2.31 9.69
C ARG A 117 -8.36 -1.55 8.41
N GLY A 118 -7.09 -1.64 7.99
CA GLY A 118 -6.63 -0.96 6.79
C GLY A 118 -5.19 -1.30 6.46
N PHE A 119 -4.70 -0.69 5.39
CA PHE A 119 -3.34 -0.86 4.92
C PHE A 119 -2.64 0.50 4.81
N GLN A 120 -1.38 0.55 5.24
CA GLN A 120 -0.46 1.66 5.03
C GLN A 120 0.64 1.21 4.09
N LEU A 121 0.68 1.76 2.89
CA LEU A 121 1.68 1.46 1.86
C LEU A 121 2.63 2.65 1.70
N TRP A 122 3.92 2.40 1.50
CA TRP A 122 4.85 3.42 1.00
C TRP A 122 5.32 3.07 -0.41
N ILE A 123 5.40 4.11 -1.23
CA ILE A 123 5.87 4.07 -2.61
C ILE A 123 7.10 4.96 -2.71
N ALA A 124 8.24 4.40 -3.12
CA ALA A 124 9.46 5.16 -3.38
C ALA A 124 9.26 6.10 -4.57
N LEU A 125 9.65 7.35 -4.41
CA LEU A 125 9.58 8.36 -5.46
C LEU A 125 10.83 8.29 -6.36
N PRO A 126 10.69 8.58 -7.66
CA PRO A 126 11.83 8.75 -8.54
C PRO A 126 12.56 10.09 -8.25
N PRO A 127 13.82 10.26 -8.71
CA PRO A 127 14.66 11.41 -8.38
C PRO A 127 14.01 12.78 -8.64
N GLU A 128 13.21 12.89 -9.69
CA GLU A 128 12.52 14.12 -10.07
C GLU A 128 11.40 14.54 -9.11
N LEU A 129 10.94 13.63 -8.25
CA LEU A 129 9.83 13.86 -7.30
C LEU A 129 10.26 13.76 -5.83
N GLU A 130 11.36 13.07 -5.53
CA GLU A 130 11.75 12.74 -4.15
C GLU A 130 12.10 13.95 -3.28
N LEU A 131 12.49 15.08 -3.89
CA LEU A 131 12.73 16.37 -3.22
C LEU A 131 11.71 17.45 -3.62
N GLY A 132 10.71 17.08 -4.39
CA GLY A 132 9.65 17.99 -4.84
C GLY A 132 8.74 18.46 -3.69
N PRO A 133 7.72 19.28 -4.01
CA PRO A 133 6.75 19.73 -3.02
C PRO A 133 5.91 18.54 -2.49
N SER A 134 5.51 18.64 -1.22
CA SER A 134 4.54 17.72 -0.64
C SER A 134 3.12 17.98 -1.17
N GLU A 135 2.31 16.93 -1.21
CA GLU A 135 0.91 16.97 -1.66
C GLU A 135 0.09 15.95 -0.89
N SER A 136 -1.10 16.33 -0.46
CA SER A 136 -2.04 15.44 0.23
C SER A 136 -3.39 15.44 -0.49
N ILE A 137 -3.93 14.25 -0.73
CA ILE A 137 -5.26 14.03 -1.34
C ILE A 137 -5.99 13.02 -0.48
N TYR A 138 -7.20 13.38 -0.04
CA TYR A 138 -8.09 12.52 0.72
C TYR A 138 -9.35 12.29 -0.11
N LEU A 139 -9.63 11.03 -0.45
CA LEU A 139 -10.82 10.66 -1.19
C LEU A 139 -11.80 9.94 -0.27
N SER A 140 -13.05 10.41 -0.27
CA SER A 140 -14.13 9.69 0.38
C SER A 140 -14.41 8.36 -0.33
N PRO A 141 -15.10 7.40 0.32
CA PRO A 141 -15.41 6.10 -0.29
C PRO A 141 -16.12 6.19 -1.64
N GLU A 142 -16.97 7.22 -1.83
CA GLU A 142 -17.73 7.47 -3.05
C GLU A 142 -16.86 7.99 -4.18
N ALA A 143 -15.76 8.68 -3.84
CA ALA A 143 -14.80 9.22 -4.80
C ALA A 143 -13.74 8.19 -5.25
N VAL A 144 -13.62 7.04 -4.56
CA VAL A 144 -12.73 5.95 -4.97
C VAL A 144 -13.42 5.11 -6.05
N PRO A 145 -12.94 5.12 -7.31
CA PRO A 145 -13.58 4.38 -8.39
C PRO A 145 -13.42 2.86 -8.19
N TYR A 146 -14.33 2.09 -8.79
CA TYR A 146 -14.29 0.63 -8.73
C TYR A 146 -14.82 0.00 -10.02
N ASP A 147 -14.38 -1.23 -10.30
CA ASP A 147 -14.93 -2.09 -11.36
C ASP A 147 -15.04 -3.51 -10.79
N GLY A 148 -16.25 -4.06 -10.80
CA GLY A 148 -16.57 -5.32 -10.14
C GLY A 148 -16.19 -5.29 -8.65
N PRO A 149 -15.43 -6.28 -8.16
CA PRO A 149 -15.02 -6.38 -6.76
C PRO A 149 -13.82 -5.50 -6.39
N ALA A 150 -13.17 -4.84 -7.38
CA ALA A 150 -11.92 -4.11 -7.20
C ALA A 150 -12.14 -2.60 -7.10
N ARG A 151 -11.77 -1.99 -5.96
CA ARG A 151 -11.59 -0.53 -5.83
C ARG A 151 -10.21 -0.16 -6.37
N VAL A 152 -10.15 0.88 -7.20
CA VAL A 152 -8.91 1.36 -7.82
C VAL A 152 -8.35 2.49 -6.96
N LEU A 153 -7.42 2.13 -6.07
CA LEU A 153 -6.78 3.08 -5.17
C LEU A 153 -5.79 3.97 -5.94
N ILE A 154 -4.96 3.36 -6.81
CA ILE A 154 -4.03 4.04 -7.72
C ILE A 154 -4.04 3.30 -9.06
N GLY A 155 -3.90 4.05 -10.16
CA GLY A 155 -3.84 3.48 -11.51
C GLY A 155 -5.20 3.20 -12.12
N SER A 156 -5.34 2.08 -12.87
CA SER A 156 -6.56 1.74 -13.61
C SER A 156 -6.84 0.25 -13.58
N TYR A 157 -8.13 -0.12 -13.55
CA TYR A 157 -8.58 -1.50 -13.71
C TYR A 157 -9.97 -1.50 -14.38
N GLY A 158 -10.13 -2.32 -15.43
CA GLY A 158 -11.36 -2.34 -16.21
C GLY A 158 -11.70 -0.96 -16.76
N THR A 159 -12.86 -0.44 -16.41
CA THR A 159 -13.33 0.89 -16.79
C THR A 159 -13.01 1.98 -15.75
N ALA A 160 -12.50 1.60 -14.59
CA ALA A 160 -12.23 2.51 -13.48
C ALA A 160 -10.78 3.05 -13.51
N THR A 161 -10.61 4.33 -13.23
CA THR A 161 -9.30 5.00 -13.13
C THR A 161 -9.30 5.94 -11.94
N SER A 162 -8.27 5.79 -11.07
CA SER A 162 -8.07 6.67 -9.92
C SER A 162 -7.74 8.10 -10.36
N SER A 163 -8.24 9.08 -9.61
CA SER A 163 -7.85 10.49 -9.80
C SER A 163 -6.47 10.81 -9.25
N ILE A 164 -5.89 9.90 -8.43
CA ILE A 164 -4.53 10.04 -7.89
C ILE A 164 -3.52 9.75 -8.99
N LYS A 165 -2.63 10.72 -9.24
CA LYS A 165 -1.55 10.58 -10.22
C LYS A 165 -0.39 9.81 -9.60
N ALA A 166 -0.20 8.58 -10.07
CA ALA A 166 0.92 7.75 -9.66
C ALA A 166 2.29 8.37 -10.08
N PRO A 167 3.35 8.22 -9.28
CA PRO A 167 4.70 8.71 -9.62
C PRO A 167 5.36 7.93 -10.76
N SER A 168 4.88 6.71 -11.03
CA SER A 168 5.31 5.84 -12.13
C SER A 168 4.14 4.90 -12.52
N PRO A 169 4.19 4.19 -13.67
CA PRO A 169 3.13 3.26 -14.04
C PRO A 169 2.94 2.18 -12.98
N MET A 170 1.77 2.17 -12.34
CA MET A 170 1.42 1.21 -11.28
C MET A 170 -0.10 1.10 -11.11
N ASN A 171 -0.51 -0.03 -10.53
CA ASN A 171 -1.85 -0.22 -9.99
C ASN A 171 -1.75 -0.62 -8.51
N TYR A 172 -2.62 -0.06 -7.69
CA TYR A 172 -2.87 -0.48 -6.33
C TYR A 172 -4.38 -0.62 -6.15
N LEU A 173 -4.83 -1.85 -5.91
CA LEU A 173 -6.24 -2.21 -5.86
C LEU A 173 -6.58 -2.78 -4.49
N ALA A 174 -7.81 -2.52 -4.01
CA ALA A 174 -8.40 -3.22 -2.88
C ALA A 174 -9.56 -4.07 -3.38
N VAL A 175 -9.53 -5.37 -3.12
CA VAL A 175 -10.46 -6.35 -3.68
C VAL A 175 -11.22 -7.05 -2.57
N ARG A 176 -12.54 -7.22 -2.75
CA ARG A 176 -13.42 -7.98 -1.88
C ARG A 176 -14.14 -9.06 -2.65
N LEU A 177 -14.00 -10.31 -2.19
CA LEU A 177 -14.65 -11.47 -2.78
C LEU A 177 -15.44 -12.21 -1.71
N LYS A 178 -16.60 -12.73 -2.08
CA LYS A 178 -17.35 -13.71 -1.28
C LYS A 178 -16.76 -15.09 -1.44
N ALA A 179 -16.97 -15.96 -0.46
CA ALA A 179 -16.55 -17.36 -0.53
C ALA A 179 -16.98 -18.01 -1.85
N GLY A 180 -16.04 -18.62 -2.57
CA GLY A 180 -16.25 -19.25 -3.87
C GLY A 180 -16.24 -18.29 -5.07
N GLU A 181 -16.22 -16.97 -4.87
CA GLU A 181 -16.11 -16.04 -5.97
C GLU A 181 -14.71 -16.07 -6.59
N ARG A 182 -14.67 -15.86 -7.92
CA ARG A 182 -13.46 -15.79 -8.72
C ARG A 182 -13.29 -14.41 -9.33
N TRP A 183 -12.05 -13.98 -9.41
CA TRP A 183 -11.67 -12.72 -10.01
C TRP A 183 -10.32 -12.84 -10.71
N ASN A 184 -10.19 -12.18 -11.85
CA ASN A 184 -8.99 -12.23 -12.67
C ASN A 184 -8.32 -10.87 -12.74
N TYR A 185 -6.99 -10.86 -12.63
CA TYR A 185 -6.19 -9.68 -12.83
C TYR A 185 -5.14 -9.90 -13.92
N GLN A 186 -5.23 -9.09 -14.97
CA GLN A 186 -4.21 -9.03 -16.03
C GLN A 186 -3.27 -7.86 -15.73
N PRO A 187 -2.00 -8.10 -15.39
CA PRO A 187 -1.05 -7.01 -15.22
C PRO A 187 -0.88 -6.21 -16.51
N PRO A 188 -0.89 -4.86 -16.47
CA PRO A 188 -0.59 -4.04 -17.63
C PRO A 188 0.80 -4.35 -18.20
N THR A 189 0.97 -4.13 -19.52
CA THR A 189 2.27 -4.30 -20.19
C THR A 189 3.36 -3.49 -19.48
N GLY A 190 4.50 -4.13 -19.21
CA GLY A 190 5.64 -3.52 -18.51
C GLY A 190 5.58 -3.62 -16.98
N HIS A 191 4.45 -4.00 -16.38
CA HIS A 191 4.38 -4.25 -14.94
C HIS A 191 5.10 -5.57 -14.62
N THR A 192 6.33 -5.45 -14.13
CA THR A 192 7.19 -6.58 -13.73
C THR A 192 7.24 -6.82 -12.23
N VAL A 193 6.64 -5.92 -11.45
CA VAL A 193 6.44 -6.06 -10.00
C VAL A 193 5.00 -6.45 -9.75
N LEU A 194 4.77 -7.51 -8.96
CA LEU A 194 3.43 -8.02 -8.69
C LEU A 194 3.39 -8.70 -7.32
N TRP A 195 2.42 -8.30 -6.49
CA TRP A 195 2.22 -8.85 -5.15
C TRP A 195 0.76 -8.73 -4.70
N THR A 196 0.38 -9.54 -3.71
CA THR A 196 -0.90 -9.41 -3.00
C THR A 196 -0.71 -9.62 -1.51
N ALA A 197 -1.54 -8.97 -0.69
CA ALA A 197 -1.57 -9.14 0.76
C ALA A 197 -3.01 -9.27 1.25
N VAL A 198 -3.28 -10.32 2.04
CA VAL A 198 -4.62 -10.65 2.52
C VAL A 198 -4.85 -10.03 3.90
N GLY A 199 -5.84 -9.16 4.02
CA GLY A 199 -6.25 -8.54 5.29
C GLY A 199 -7.35 -9.29 6.01
N ARG A 200 -8.12 -10.13 5.30
CA ARG A 200 -9.18 -10.97 5.87
C ARG A 200 -9.44 -12.18 5.00
N GLY A 201 -9.73 -13.33 5.64
CA GLY A 201 -10.08 -14.57 4.93
C GLY A 201 -8.88 -15.22 4.26
N SER A 202 -9.14 -15.98 3.20
CA SER A 202 -8.10 -16.65 2.41
C SER A 202 -8.50 -16.73 0.93
N ILE A 203 -7.49 -16.74 0.07
CA ILE A 203 -7.60 -16.79 -1.39
C ILE A 203 -6.67 -17.86 -1.95
N LEU A 204 -7.02 -18.42 -3.10
CA LEU A 204 -6.17 -19.29 -3.91
C LEU A 204 -5.65 -18.50 -5.10
N VAL A 205 -4.28 -18.36 -5.25
CA VAL A 205 -3.61 -17.62 -6.34
C VAL A 205 -2.09 -17.91 -6.44
N PRO A 206 -1.55 -18.82 -7.21
CA PRO A 206 -2.13 -20.11 -7.55
C PRO A 206 -2.20 -21.06 -6.34
N ASP A 207 -1.44 -20.76 -5.27
CA ASP A 207 -1.45 -21.45 -3.99
C ASP A 207 -2.33 -20.68 -3.00
N GLU A 208 -2.70 -21.33 -1.89
CA GLU A 208 -3.45 -20.67 -0.84
C GLU A 208 -2.61 -19.56 -0.16
N VAL A 209 -3.22 -18.40 -0.02
CA VAL A 209 -2.70 -17.24 0.73
C VAL A 209 -3.72 -16.89 1.81
N GLN A 210 -3.28 -16.93 3.05
CA GLN A 210 -4.13 -16.74 4.23
C GLN A 210 -4.09 -15.30 4.73
N GLN A 211 -5.01 -14.98 5.63
CA GLN A 211 -5.00 -13.70 6.34
C GLN A 211 -3.61 -13.40 6.95
N ASP A 212 -3.24 -12.14 6.98
CA ASP A 212 -1.96 -11.60 7.45
C ASP A 212 -0.75 -12.14 6.65
N GLU A 213 -0.97 -12.52 5.39
CA GLU A 213 0.10 -13.01 4.52
C GLU A 213 0.26 -12.11 3.27
N LEU A 214 1.51 -11.83 2.91
CA LEU A 214 1.90 -11.19 1.66
C LEU A 214 2.67 -12.18 0.80
N VAL A 215 2.34 -12.23 -0.48
CA VAL A 215 3.05 -13.01 -1.50
C VAL A 215 3.49 -12.13 -2.65
N ALA A 216 4.71 -12.40 -3.14
CA ALA A 216 5.28 -11.81 -4.36
C ALA A 216 5.29 -12.85 -5.46
N PHE A 217 4.96 -12.42 -6.68
CA PHE A 217 4.93 -13.29 -7.87
C PHE A 217 6.15 -13.07 -8.76
N ILE A 218 6.51 -14.07 -9.55
CA ILE A 218 7.47 -13.85 -10.63
C ILE A 218 6.90 -12.83 -11.64
N PRO A 219 7.75 -12.00 -12.26
CA PRO A 219 7.31 -11.17 -13.37
C PRO A 219 6.66 -12.02 -14.47
N SER A 220 5.42 -11.72 -14.78
CA SER A 220 4.64 -12.44 -15.78
C SER A 220 3.56 -11.54 -16.36
N SER A 221 3.30 -11.69 -17.67
CA SER A 221 2.12 -11.10 -18.31
C SER A 221 0.89 -12.02 -18.23
N ALA A 222 1.02 -13.18 -17.58
CA ALA A 222 -0.10 -14.11 -17.42
C ALA A 222 -1.17 -13.53 -16.48
N VAL A 223 -2.41 -13.90 -16.72
CA VAL A 223 -3.54 -13.58 -15.85
C VAL A 223 -3.33 -14.24 -14.49
N LEU A 224 -3.52 -13.48 -13.41
CA LEU A 224 -3.68 -14.03 -12.06
C LEU A 224 -5.14 -14.37 -11.86
N GLU A 225 -5.41 -15.62 -11.55
CA GLU A 225 -6.75 -16.12 -11.21
C GLU A 225 -6.86 -16.24 -9.69
N PHE A 226 -7.75 -15.46 -9.11
CA PHE A 226 -8.05 -15.46 -7.68
C PHE A 226 -9.35 -16.22 -7.43
N GLU A 227 -9.36 -17.09 -6.42
CA GLU A 227 -10.56 -17.75 -5.91
C GLU A 227 -10.63 -17.58 -4.40
N ALA A 228 -11.70 -16.98 -3.89
CA ALA A 228 -11.88 -16.79 -2.46
C ALA A 228 -12.28 -18.10 -1.78
N GLN A 229 -11.48 -18.58 -0.84
CA GLN A 229 -11.76 -19.78 -0.05
C GLN A 229 -12.69 -19.49 1.14
N SER A 230 -12.80 -18.23 1.52
CA SER A 230 -13.75 -17.66 2.49
C SER A 230 -14.08 -16.24 2.03
N ASP A 231 -15.00 -15.54 2.72
CA ASP A 231 -15.16 -14.09 2.50
C ASP A 231 -13.80 -13.42 2.68
N ALA A 232 -13.23 -12.90 1.61
CA ALA A 232 -11.86 -12.41 1.55
C ALA A 232 -11.78 -10.91 1.21
N GLU A 233 -10.79 -10.25 1.82
CA GLU A 233 -10.41 -8.88 1.51
C GLU A 233 -8.89 -8.81 1.43
N PHE A 234 -8.38 -8.31 0.31
CA PHE A 234 -6.96 -8.23 0.04
C PHE A 234 -6.62 -6.98 -0.78
N VAL A 235 -5.35 -6.61 -0.76
CA VAL A 235 -4.79 -5.60 -1.64
C VAL A 235 -3.84 -6.25 -2.65
N LEU A 236 -3.79 -5.66 -3.85
CA LEU A 236 -2.92 -6.08 -4.94
C LEU A 236 -2.15 -4.87 -5.45
N GLY A 237 -0.82 -5.03 -5.59
CA GLY A 237 0.04 -4.06 -6.23
C GLY A 237 0.72 -4.62 -7.47
N SER A 238 0.71 -3.86 -8.56
CA SER A 238 1.55 -4.14 -9.73
C SER A 238 2.17 -2.85 -10.26
N ALA A 239 3.42 -2.93 -10.76
CA ALA A 239 4.12 -1.74 -11.24
C ALA A 239 5.22 -2.06 -12.25
N VAL A 240 5.60 -1.06 -13.03
CA VAL A 240 6.93 -0.98 -13.63
C VAL A 240 7.95 -0.87 -12.49
N ARG A 241 9.02 -1.66 -12.56
CA ARG A 241 10.05 -1.68 -11.51
C ARG A 241 10.74 -0.34 -11.41
N HIS A 242 10.88 0.17 -10.19
CA HIS A 242 11.70 1.34 -9.88
C HIS A 242 13.19 0.99 -10.05
N GLU A 243 13.88 1.72 -10.91
CA GLU A 243 15.25 1.37 -11.33
C GLU A 243 16.32 1.80 -10.33
N TYR A 244 16.06 2.86 -9.57
CA TYR A 244 17.02 3.47 -8.65
C TYR A 244 17.26 2.64 -7.37
N ASP A 245 18.38 2.87 -6.72
CA ASP A 245 18.68 2.29 -5.41
C ASP A 245 17.76 2.87 -4.32
N LEU A 246 17.67 2.17 -3.20
CA LEU A 246 16.93 2.61 -2.03
C LEU A 246 17.93 2.98 -0.93
N VAL A 247 18.11 4.27 -0.70
CA VAL A 247 18.86 4.83 0.41
C VAL A 247 17.90 5.10 1.56
N LEU A 248 18.07 4.37 2.65
CA LEU A 248 17.10 4.32 3.76
C LEU A 248 17.44 5.35 4.83
N GLY A 249 16.48 6.22 5.16
CA GLY A 249 16.46 7.04 6.37
C GLY A 249 15.54 6.43 7.44
N SER A 250 15.31 7.18 8.53
CA SER A 250 14.47 6.70 9.63
C SER A 250 13.01 6.50 9.21
N HIS A 251 12.43 7.45 8.47
CA HIS A 251 11.06 7.42 7.96
C HIS A 251 11.02 7.85 6.48
N SER A 252 12.08 7.55 5.75
CA SER A 252 12.36 8.09 4.42
C SER A 252 13.03 7.05 3.56
N VAL A 253 12.82 7.14 2.25
CA VAL A 253 13.55 6.36 1.25
C VAL A 253 13.88 7.30 0.10
N HIS A 254 15.15 7.40 -0.24
CA HIS A 254 15.64 8.25 -1.32
C HIS A 254 16.45 7.45 -2.34
N THR A 255 16.76 8.05 -3.48
CA THR A 255 17.56 7.41 -4.53
C THR A 255 19.06 7.67 -4.34
N SER A 256 19.44 8.67 -3.52
CA SER A 256 20.83 8.99 -3.21
C SER A 256 21.01 9.45 -1.76
N VAL A 257 22.26 9.38 -1.27
CA VAL A 257 22.63 9.86 0.07
C VAL A 257 22.50 11.39 0.16
N GLU A 258 22.79 12.08 -0.93
CA GLU A 258 22.68 13.53 -1.04
C GLU A 258 21.22 13.99 -0.90
N ALA A 259 20.30 13.33 -1.61
CA ALA A 259 18.86 13.61 -1.53
C ALA A 259 18.32 13.33 -0.12
N LEU A 260 18.74 12.22 0.52
CA LEU A 260 18.36 11.92 1.90
C LEU A 260 18.80 13.02 2.86
N ARG A 261 20.06 13.47 2.81
CA ARG A 261 20.59 14.52 3.70
C ARG A 261 19.87 15.85 3.52
N GLU A 262 19.57 16.21 2.27
CA GLU A 262 18.81 17.44 1.98
C GLU A 262 17.40 17.35 2.58
N ALA A 263 16.72 16.23 2.41
CA ALA A 263 15.40 16.02 2.97
C ALA A 263 15.39 15.99 4.52
N GLU A 264 16.38 15.36 5.16
CA GLU A 264 16.54 15.37 6.61
C GLU A 264 16.71 16.78 7.17
N THR A 265 17.43 17.65 6.45
CA THR A 265 17.54 19.08 6.81
C THR A 265 16.18 19.76 6.76
N ARG A 266 15.42 19.57 5.68
CA ARG A 266 14.07 20.17 5.53
C ARG A 266 13.09 19.64 6.60
N ILE A 267 13.12 18.34 6.91
CA ILE A 267 12.32 17.73 7.99
C ILE A 267 12.63 18.38 9.33
N SER A 268 13.91 18.62 9.65
CA SER A 268 14.35 19.26 10.88
C SER A 268 13.89 20.71 10.98
N GLU A 269 13.87 21.45 9.87
CA GLU A 269 13.32 22.81 9.80
C GLU A 269 11.80 22.83 10.06
N ILE A 270 11.06 21.85 9.51
CA ILE A 270 9.62 21.72 9.77
C ILE A 270 9.41 21.37 11.24
N GLN A 271 10.19 20.45 11.82
CA GLN A 271 10.12 20.09 13.24
C GLN A 271 10.30 21.31 14.13
N THR A 272 11.30 22.13 13.86
CA THR A 272 11.57 23.36 14.61
C THR A 272 10.35 24.29 14.62
N ARG A 273 9.70 24.46 13.46
CA ARG A 273 8.47 25.25 13.36
C ARG A 273 7.30 24.66 14.14
N LEU A 274 7.14 23.33 14.12
CA LEU A 274 6.08 22.63 14.87
C LEU A 274 6.26 22.79 16.39
N ILE A 275 7.51 22.69 16.89
CA ILE A 275 7.85 22.93 18.29
C ILE A 275 7.51 24.38 18.68
N GLN A 276 7.88 25.37 17.88
CA GLN A 276 7.57 26.77 18.12
C GLN A 276 6.07 27.06 18.14
N GLN A 277 5.27 26.23 17.44
CA GLN A 277 3.81 26.32 17.41
C GLN A 277 3.13 25.50 18.53
N GLY A 278 3.91 24.81 19.38
CA GLY A 278 3.37 23.92 20.44
C GLY A 278 2.63 22.70 19.93
N LYS A 279 2.99 22.21 18.73
CA LYS A 279 2.40 21.00 18.10
C LYS A 279 3.22 19.74 18.31
N LEU A 280 4.49 19.89 18.73
CA LEU A 280 5.42 18.84 19.14
C LEU A 280 6.05 19.16 20.48
#